data_c42a27dace34bff647911b21fcddcdfe
#
_entry.id   c42a27dace34bff647911b21fcddcdfe
#
_cell.length_a   1.000
_cell.length_b   1.000
_cell.length_c   1.000
_cell.angle_alpha   90.00
_cell.angle_beta   90.00
_cell.angle_gamma   90.00
#
_symmetry.space_group_name_H-M   'P 1'
#
loop_
_entity.id
_entity.type
_entity.pdbx_description
1 polymer ?
#
loop_
_entity_poly.entity_id
_entity_poly.type
_entity_poly.pdbx_seq_one_letter_code
_entity_poly.pdbx_strand_id
1 'polypeptide(L)'
;MSEPTRADVDAFTEPTLLEFGTSWCGHCQAARATINGVLKRHPTVRHIRIEDGERRPLGRSFRVKLWPTLVYLEAGIERGRVVRPRSAAEIEAIFAS
;
A
#
# COMPACT_ATOMS: atom_id res chain seq x y z
N MET A 1 -4.21 -16.69 7.46
CA MET A 1 -5.14 -15.57 7.26
C MET A 1 -5.16 -15.19 5.79
N SER A 2 -6.30 -15.09 5.19
CA SER A 2 -6.39 -14.76 3.77
C SER A 2 -6.31 -13.24 3.57
N GLU A 3 -5.84 -12.87 2.38
CA GLU A 3 -5.82 -11.46 1.99
C GLU A 3 -7.24 -10.97 1.74
N PRO A 4 -7.48 -9.66 1.92
CA PRO A 4 -8.81 -9.12 1.64
C PRO A 4 -9.13 -9.17 0.15
N THR A 5 -10.42 -9.26 -0.16
CA THR A 5 -10.90 -9.08 -1.53
C THR A 5 -11.06 -7.60 -1.82
N ARG A 6 -11.31 -7.24 -3.09
CA ARG A 6 -11.61 -5.85 -3.42
C ARG A 6 -12.84 -5.34 -2.67
N ALA A 7 -13.88 -6.18 -2.56
CA ALA A 7 -15.08 -5.80 -1.81
C ALA A 7 -14.78 -5.54 -0.34
N ASP A 8 -13.91 -6.36 0.26
CA ASP A 8 -13.48 -6.15 1.65
C ASP A 8 -12.81 -4.79 1.80
N VAL A 9 -11.90 -4.47 0.87
CA VAL A 9 -11.14 -3.22 0.90
C VAL A 9 -12.08 -2.02 0.74
N ASP A 10 -13.02 -2.11 -0.18
CA ASP A 10 -13.99 -1.03 -0.41
C ASP A 10 -14.84 -0.75 0.82
N ALA A 11 -15.00 -1.76 1.69
CA ALA A 11 -15.79 -1.64 2.91
C ALA A 11 -14.98 -1.20 4.13
N PHE A 12 -13.67 -1.03 4.01
CA PHE A 12 -12.84 -0.58 5.13
C PHE A 12 -13.30 0.81 5.61
N THR A 13 -13.36 0.97 6.92
CA THR A 13 -13.72 2.25 7.53
C THR A 13 -12.50 3.01 8.03
N GLU A 14 -11.43 2.30 8.33
CA GLU A 14 -10.20 2.87 8.89
C GLU A 14 -9.29 3.40 7.79
N PRO A 15 -8.50 4.46 8.05
CA PRO A 15 -7.45 4.85 7.11
C PRO A 15 -6.47 3.68 6.95
N THR A 16 -6.17 3.32 5.73
CA THR A 16 -5.41 2.11 5.43
C THR A 16 -4.38 2.36 4.33
N LEU A 17 -3.17 1.87 4.55
CA LEU A 17 -2.13 1.85 3.53
C LEU A 17 -1.98 0.41 3.03
N LEU A 18 -2.27 0.20 1.75
CA LEU A 18 -2.00 -1.08 1.09
C LEU A 18 -0.62 -1.01 0.46
N GLU A 19 0.20 -2.01 0.75
CA GLU A 19 1.54 -2.12 0.17
C GLU A 19 1.57 -3.35 -0.72
N PHE A 20 1.55 -3.14 -2.03
CA PHE A 20 1.59 -4.22 -3.02
C PHE A 20 3.03 -4.54 -3.37
N GLY A 21 3.39 -5.81 -3.31
CA GLY A 21 4.72 -6.24 -3.67
C GLY A 21 4.88 -7.74 -3.54
N THR A 22 6.13 -8.20 -3.51
CA THR A 22 6.44 -9.60 -3.30
C THR A 22 7.57 -9.71 -2.29
N SER A 23 7.71 -10.90 -1.68
CA SER A 23 8.78 -11.14 -0.71
C SER A 23 10.17 -11.13 -1.33
N TRP A 24 10.27 -11.39 -2.65
CA TRP A 24 11.54 -11.46 -3.37
C TRP A 24 11.88 -10.19 -4.15
N CYS A 25 11.06 -9.17 -4.06
CA CYS A 25 11.23 -7.91 -4.80
C CYS A 25 12.30 -7.04 -4.14
N GLY A 26 13.39 -6.77 -4.85
CA GLY A 26 14.48 -5.93 -4.33
C GLY A 26 14.05 -4.50 -4.05
N HIS A 27 13.20 -3.93 -4.91
CA HIS A 27 12.66 -2.57 -4.69
C HIS A 27 11.78 -2.51 -3.45
N CYS A 28 11.00 -3.57 -3.19
CA CYS A 28 10.16 -3.65 -2.00
C CYS A 28 11.01 -3.69 -0.74
N GLN A 29 12.06 -4.51 -0.76
CA GLN A 29 12.97 -4.63 0.38
C GLN A 29 13.70 -3.32 0.66
N ALA A 30 14.14 -2.63 -0.40
CA ALA A 30 14.84 -1.36 -0.27
C ALA A 30 13.94 -0.27 0.32
N ALA A 31 12.65 -0.28 -0.01
CA ALA A 31 11.70 0.73 0.46
C ALA A 31 11.20 0.47 1.87
N ARG A 32 11.36 -0.75 2.38
CA ARG A 32 10.70 -1.17 3.63
C ARG A 32 11.00 -0.30 4.82
N ALA A 33 12.27 0.03 5.04
CA ALA A 33 12.66 0.85 6.19
C ALA A 33 12.06 2.25 6.11
N THR A 34 12.03 2.83 4.90
CA THR A 34 11.45 4.16 4.68
C THR A 34 9.93 4.14 4.92
N ILE A 35 9.25 3.11 4.41
CA ILE A 35 7.81 2.95 4.63
C ILE A 35 7.50 2.82 6.12
N ASN A 36 8.23 1.95 6.81
CA ASN A 36 8.02 1.73 8.24
C ASN A 36 8.29 3.01 9.04
N GLY A 37 9.30 3.77 8.67
CA GLY A 37 9.61 5.03 9.32
C GLY A 37 8.49 6.06 9.18
N VAL A 38 7.90 6.15 8.00
CA VAL A 38 6.75 7.04 7.77
C VAL A 38 5.55 6.58 8.60
N LEU A 39 5.27 5.29 8.60
CA LEU A 39 4.11 4.75 9.32
C LEU A 39 4.19 4.98 10.83
N LYS A 40 5.38 5.09 11.39
CA LYS A 40 5.53 5.45 12.81
C LYS A 40 4.96 6.82 13.12
N ARG A 41 4.94 7.72 12.15
CA ARG A 41 4.36 9.06 12.32
C ARG A 41 2.86 9.09 12.03
N HIS A 42 2.29 7.96 11.59
CA HIS A 42 0.86 7.85 11.27
C HIS A 42 0.29 6.62 11.98
N PRO A 43 0.27 6.61 13.34
CA PRO A 43 -0.09 5.40 14.08
C PRO A 43 -1.54 4.97 13.92
N THR A 44 -2.42 5.84 13.41
CA THR A 44 -3.82 5.47 13.17
C THR A 44 -4.03 4.81 11.82
N VAL A 45 -3.02 4.81 10.95
CA VAL A 45 -3.12 4.19 9.63
C VAL A 45 -2.84 2.70 9.75
N ARG A 46 -3.79 1.90 9.28
CA ARG A 46 -3.64 0.46 9.21
C ARG A 46 -2.74 0.11 8.03
N HIS A 47 -1.75 -0.74 8.23
CA HIS A 47 -0.82 -1.15 7.19
C HIS A 47 -1.07 -2.60 6.82
N ILE A 48 -1.34 -2.85 5.54
CA ILE A 48 -1.58 -4.21 5.04
C ILE A 48 -0.64 -4.45 3.86
N ARG A 49 0.20 -5.47 3.98
CA ARG A 49 1.01 -5.93 2.86
C ARG A 49 0.21 -6.91 2.04
N ILE A 50 0.21 -6.70 0.73
CA ILE A 50 -0.53 -7.54 -0.21
C ILE A 50 0.47 -8.17 -1.17
N GLU A 51 0.50 -9.49 -1.22
CA GLU A 51 1.27 -10.19 -2.22
C GLU A 51 0.64 -9.96 -3.59
N ASP A 52 1.41 -9.51 -4.57
CA ASP A 52 0.92 -9.26 -5.92
C ASP A 52 1.56 -10.23 -6.90
N GLY A 53 1.09 -10.24 -8.16
CA GLY A 53 1.61 -11.10 -9.19
C GLY A 53 0.50 -11.86 -9.89
N GLU A 54 0.85 -12.95 -10.58
CA GLU A 54 -0.12 -13.80 -11.26
C GLU A 54 -1.11 -14.39 -10.26
N ARG A 55 -2.37 -14.43 -10.65
CA ARG A 55 -3.47 -14.99 -9.83
C ARG A 55 -3.68 -14.23 -8.53
N ARG A 56 -3.29 -12.97 -8.51
CA ARG A 56 -3.47 -12.07 -7.36
C ARG A 56 -4.39 -10.93 -7.78
N PRO A 57 -5.71 -11.12 -7.65
CA PRO A 57 -6.67 -10.18 -8.25
C PRO A 57 -6.71 -8.80 -7.60
N LEU A 58 -6.32 -8.67 -6.32
CA LEU A 58 -6.44 -7.38 -5.64
C LEU A 58 -5.56 -6.32 -6.28
N GLY A 59 -4.28 -6.64 -6.55
CA GLY A 59 -3.39 -5.70 -7.23
C GLY A 59 -3.91 -5.30 -8.60
N ARG A 60 -4.44 -6.27 -9.34
CA ARG A 60 -5.02 -6.01 -10.65
C ARG A 60 -6.22 -5.06 -10.55
N SER A 61 -7.04 -5.20 -9.51
CA SER A 61 -8.21 -4.35 -9.30
C SER A 61 -7.81 -2.90 -9.03
N PHE A 62 -6.59 -2.67 -8.55
CA PHE A 62 -6.01 -1.33 -8.34
C PHE A 62 -5.08 -0.91 -9.48
N ARG A 63 -4.98 -1.73 -10.53
CA ARG A 63 -4.11 -1.47 -11.69
C ARG A 63 -2.64 -1.36 -11.31
N VAL A 64 -2.23 -2.14 -10.33
CA VAL A 64 -0.83 -2.19 -9.91
C VAL A 64 0.00 -2.88 -10.99
N LYS A 65 1.12 -2.26 -11.38
CA LYS A 65 2.00 -2.79 -12.43
C LYS A 65 3.44 -2.93 -11.97
N LEU A 66 3.88 -2.10 -11.05
CA LEU A 66 5.25 -2.11 -10.53
C LEU A 66 5.21 -2.23 -9.02
N TRP A 67 6.30 -2.70 -8.44
CA TRP A 67 6.40 -2.92 -6.99
C TRP A 67 7.57 -2.15 -6.40
N PRO A 68 7.42 -1.67 -5.17
CA PRO A 68 6.17 -1.63 -4.42
C PRO A 68 5.25 -0.53 -4.93
N THR A 69 3.96 -0.73 -4.83
CA THR A 69 2.96 0.31 -5.03
C THR A 69 2.23 0.49 -3.71
N LEU A 70 2.21 1.72 -3.22
CA LEU A 70 1.50 2.07 -1.99
C LEU A 70 0.22 2.79 -2.35
N VAL A 71 -0.90 2.33 -1.80
CA VAL A 71 -2.21 2.94 -2.04
C VAL A 71 -2.80 3.32 -0.69
N TYR A 72 -3.08 4.62 -0.49
CA TYR A 72 -3.68 5.11 0.73
C TYR A 72 -5.18 5.26 0.56
N LEU A 73 -5.93 4.68 1.50
CA LEU A 73 -7.38 4.65 1.47
C LEU A 73 -7.94 5.33 2.71
N GLU A 74 -9.03 6.08 2.54
CA GLU A 74 -9.85 6.58 3.64
C GLU A 74 -11.29 6.15 3.38
N ALA A 75 -11.86 5.42 4.33
CA ALA A 75 -13.23 4.87 4.20
C ALA A 75 -13.38 4.08 2.88
N GLY A 76 -12.38 3.28 2.54
CA GLY A 76 -12.39 2.46 1.34
C GLY A 76 -12.12 3.18 0.03
N ILE A 77 -11.90 4.50 0.07
CA ILE A 77 -11.70 5.32 -1.12
C ILE A 77 -10.23 5.67 -1.27
N GLU A 78 -9.67 5.42 -2.44
CA GLU A 78 -8.27 5.77 -2.72
C GLU A 78 -8.09 7.28 -2.69
N ARG A 79 -7.16 7.73 -1.83
CA ARG A 79 -6.84 9.16 -1.69
C ARG A 79 -5.50 9.52 -2.29
N GLY A 80 -4.60 8.55 -2.42
CA GLY A 80 -3.30 8.79 -3.03
C GLY A 80 -2.58 7.50 -3.25
N ARG A 81 -1.56 7.53 -4.13
CA ARG A 81 -0.69 6.39 -4.32
C ARG A 81 0.70 6.85 -4.72
N VAL A 82 1.66 5.99 -4.49
CA VAL A 82 3.03 6.20 -4.97
C VAL A 82 3.60 4.86 -5.41
N VAL A 83 4.30 4.89 -6.54
CA VAL A 83 4.95 3.71 -7.12
C VAL A 83 6.45 3.87 -6.92
N ARG A 84 7.09 2.87 -6.30
CA ARG A 84 8.53 2.86 -6.07
C ARG A 84 9.03 4.15 -5.43
N PRO A 85 8.54 4.48 -4.21
CA PRO A 85 8.93 5.73 -3.57
C PRO A 85 10.45 5.77 -3.33
N ARG A 86 11.04 6.95 -3.55
CA ARG A 86 12.48 7.17 -3.37
C ARG A 86 12.80 7.85 -2.06
N SER A 87 11.79 8.39 -1.37
CA SER A 87 12.01 9.15 -0.15
C SER A 87 10.80 9.08 0.75
N ALA A 88 11.01 9.40 2.02
CA ALA A 88 9.92 9.52 2.98
C ALA A 88 8.92 10.59 2.54
N ALA A 89 9.41 11.69 1.96
CA ALA A 89 8.53 12.80 1.52
C ALA A 89 7.51 12.34 0.47
N GLU A 90 7.92 11.47 -0.45
CA GLU A 90 6.99 10.94 -1.46
C GLU A 90 5.89 10.11 -0.83
N ILE A 91 6.22 9.36 0.23
CA ILE A 91 5.23 8.57 0.94
C ILE A 91 4.32 9.48 1.76
N GLU A 92 4.89 10.46 2.47
CA GLU A 92 4.10 11.40 3.26
C GLU A 92 3.07 12.13 2.40
N ALA A 93 3.44 12.44 1.17
CA ALA A 93 2.56 13.20 0.26
C ALA A 93 1.23 12.49 -0.01
N ILE A 94 1.19 11.16 0.01
CA ILE A 94 -0.05 10.45 -0.26
C ILE A 94 -1.05 10.55 0.90
N PHE A 95 -0.57 10.89 2.10
CA PHE A 95 -1.45 11.08 3.26
C PHE A 95 -2.03 12.48 3.33
N ALA A 96 -1.50 13.42 2.57
CA ALA A 96 -1.86 14.83 2.67
C ALA A 96 -3.05 15.24 1.80
N SER A 97 -3.62 14.31 1.06
CA SER A 97 -4.72 14.61 0.13
C SER A 97 -6.08 14.74 0.80
#